data_1953ae1396989bb55b4e334beea55c68
#
_entry.id   1953ae1396989bb55b4e334beea55c68
#
_cell.length_a   1.000
_cell.length_b   1.000
_cell.length_c   1.000
_cell.angle_alpha   90.00
_cell.angle_beta   90.00
_cell.angle_gamma   90.00
#
_symmetry.space_group_name_H-M   'P 1'
#
loop_
_entity.id
_entity.type
_entity.pdbx_description
1 polymer ?
#
loop_
_entity_poly.entity_id
_entity_poly.type
_entity_poly.pdbx_seq_one_letter_code
_entity_poly.pdbx_strand_id
1 'polypeptide(L)'
;MAAMAGSASAQITPAAGYVPPDDTPAIRIGMVLFPQFSYQTNPKITDADGNLVNKNSFDVTRAYINITGQLSHIVAFRITPDITRQSSLLSLTSGSTVTNDSLVYRIKYAFGQFNLDDWMPPGTWTRLGIQQTPWIDFDEGIYRYRFEGTTFAERVPLPTTMTSSDAGVSYHMNVAGNYGEIHVGVYNGENYPRAEVNNEKGLELRGSVRPFARSAPNLRGLRAHLVYYDDHYQKNDPRKRFMSNLTYEQKYVSAEFDYLSAQDQLLATLPNVKSHGWAAWATPRLPFDNGSSWEALLRFDHWIPNTSTALVPAASSPAPGMTTFEQQAQNRVIAGVSYWFPHQGNVSTALLVCYDGQRFKNITTAPIRTVAVNGLLTF
;
A
#
# COMPACT_ATOMS: atom_id res chain seq x y z
N MET A 1 26.18 -17.52 -20.96
CA MET A 1 25.96 -16.51 -19.90
C MET A 1 24.51 -16.09 -19.95
N ALA A 2 23.65 -16.63 -19.08
CA ALA A 2 22.27 -16.21 -19.03
C ALA A 2 22.20 -14.93 -18.17
N ALA A 3 21.92 -13.81 -18.82
CA ALA A 3 21.58 -12.58 -18.14
C ALA A 3 20.31 -12.86 -17.30
N MET A 4 20.43 -12.80 -15.98
CA MET A 4 19.26 -12.72 -15.12
C MET A 4 18.58 -11.39 -15.44
N ALA A 5 17.48 -11.43 -16.19
CA ALA A 5 16.56 -10.32 -16.26
C ALA A 5 15.99 -10.14 -14.86
N GLY A 6 16.48 -9.15 -14.14
CA GLY A 6 15.89 -8.74 -12.88
C GLY A 6 14.43 -8.43 -13.15
N SER A 7 13.52 -9.03 -12.38
CA SER A 7 12.11 -8.68 -12.41
C SER A 7 12.00 -7.18 -12.16
N ALA A 8 11.65 -6.43 -13.19
CA ALA A 8 11.29 -5.03 -13.03
C ALA A 8 10.08 -4.98 -12.11
N SER A 9 10.31 -4.63 -10.87
CA SER A 9 9.24 -4.32 -9.93
C SER A 9 8.56 -3.08 -10.50
N ALA A 10 7.31 -3.21 -10.91
CA ALA A 10 6.49 -2.12 -11.43
C ALA A 10 6.24 -1.04 -10.39
N GLN A 11 6.71 -1.24 -9.21
CA GLN A 11 6.52 -0.33 -8.10
C GLN A 11 7.80 0.42 -7.79
N ILE A 12 7.58 1.51 -7.15
CA ILE A 12 8.57 2.41 -6.61
C ILE A 12 9.70 1.57 -6.04
N THR A 13 10.70 1.32 -6.86
CA THR A 13 11.92 0.69 -6.36
C THR A 13 12.39 1.53 -5.19
N PRO A 14 12.57 0.97 -4.00
CA PRO A 14 13.21 1.70 -2.95
C PRO A 14 14.48 2.32 -3.52
N ALA A 15 14.61 3.61 -3.43
CA ALA A 15 15.80 4.29 -3.88
C ALA A 15 17.05 3.82 -3.15
N ALA A 16 16.80 3.16 -2.09
CA ALA A 16 17.76 2.74 -1.15
C ALA A 16 18.12 1.27 -1.37
N GLY A 17 19.37 1.02 -1.63
CA GLY A 17 19.91 -0.34 -1.76
C GLY A 17 20.90 -0.53 -2.91
N TYR A 18 21.01 0.42 -3.82
CA TYR A 18 22.11 0.41 -4.74
C TYR A 18 23.23 1.33 -4.22
N VAL A 19 24.27 0.73 -3.72
CA VAL A 19 25.50 1.44 -3.40
C VAL A 19 26.34 1.47 -4.69
N PRO A 20 26.66 2.65 -5.26
CA PRO A 20 27.60 2.69 -6.36
C PRO A 20 28.96 2.13 -5.93
N PRO A 21 29.76 1.59 -6.86
CA PRO A 21 31.09 1.09 -6.57
C PRO A 21 32.07 2.16 -6.07
N ASP A 22 31.72 3.42 -6.30
CA ASP A 22 32.50 4.61 -5.89
C ASP A 22 31.63 5.62 -5.14
N ASP A 23 32.25 6.63 -4.53
CA ASP A 23 31.58 7.71 -3.81
C ASP A 23 31.09 8.85 -4.71
N THR A 24 30.95 8.60 -6.01
CA THR A 24 30.50 9.63 -6.96
C THR A 24 29.03 9.97 -6.69
N PRO A 25 28.69 11.20 -6.33
CA PRO A 25 27.30 11.59 -6.11
C PRO A 25 26.47 11.41 -7.38
N ALA A 26 25.31 10.78 -7.25
CA ALA A 26 24.38 10.57 -8.35
C ALA A 26 22.96 10.91 -7.94
N ILE A 27 22.24 11.61 -8.82
CA ILE A 27 20.80 11.87 -8.66
C ILE A 27 20.07 11.21 -9.81
N ARG A 28 18.98 10.52 -9.49
CA ARG A 28 18.07 9.90 -10.45
C ARG A 28 16.68 10.46 -10.27
N ILE A 29 16.01 10.70 -11.38
CA ILE A 29 14.62 11.12 -11.40
C ILE A 29 13.83 10.04 -12.12
N GLY A 30 12.80 9.54 -11.48
CA GLY A 30 11.85 8.59 -12.05
C GLY A 30 10.43 9.08 -11.89
N MET A 31 9.51 8.52 -12.64
CA MET A 31 8.10 8.85 -12.57
C MET A 31 7.25 7.60 -12.55
N VAL A 32 6.15 7.64 -11.79
CA VAL A 32 5.11 6.61 -11.81
C VAL A 32 3.76 7.29 -12.00
N LEU A 33 2.99 6.82 -12.96
CA LEU A 33 1.67 7.36 -13.29
C LEU A 33 0.64 6.23 -13.38
N PHE A 34 -0.53 6.42 -12.73
CA PHE A 34 -1.67 5.50 -12.76
C PHE A 34 -2.90 6.16 -13.37
N PRO A 35 -3.02 6.23 -14.71
CA PRO A 35 -4.24 6.65 -15.37
C PRO A 35 -5.29 5.54 -15.28
N GLN A 36 -6.55 5.95 -15.12
CA GLN A 36 -7.66 5.02 -14.95
C GLN A 36 -8.90 5.53 -15.68
N PHE A 37 -9.65 4.62 -16.27
CA PHE A 37 -11.07 4.78 -16.57
C PHE A 37 -11.87 3.80 -15.72
N SER A 38 -12.89 4.27 -15.01
CA SER A 38 -13.75 3.44 -14.18
C SER A 38 -15.22 3.60 -14.55
N TYR A 39 -15.96 2.48 -14.52
CA TYR A 39 -17.39 2.43 -14.75
C TYR A 39 -18.06 1.64 -13.63
N GLN A 40 -18.76 2.35 -12.73
CA GLN A 40 -19.45 1.76 -11.61
C GLN A 40 -20.89 1.44 -12.00
N THR A 41 -21.25 0.16 -12.00
CA THR A 41 -22.59 -0.30 -12.32
C THR A 41 -23.53 -0.29 -11.11
N ASN A 42 -22.95 -0.31 -9.90
CA ASN A 42 -23.69 -0.29 -8.64
C ASN A 42 -22.81 0.27 -7.49
N PRO A 43 -23.32 1.12 -6.57
CA PRO A 43 -24.62 1.79 -6.66
C PRO A 43 -24.62 2.84 -7.78
N LYS A 44 -25.80 3.17 -8.27
CA LYS A 44 -26.00 4.33 -9.13
C LYS A 44 -25.89 5.62 -8.32
N ILE A 45 -25.55 6.71 -8.99
CA ILE A 45 -25.53 8.06 -8.43
C ILE A 45 -26.70 8.87 -9.04
N THR A 46 -27.12 9.89 -8.34
CA THR A 46 -28.10 10.85 -8.88
C THR A 46 -27.33 11.99 -9.54
N ASP A 47 -27.64 12.28 -10.81
CA ASP A 47 -27.09 13.41 -11.55
C ASP A 47 -27.77 14.74 -11.14
N ALA A 48 -27.34 15.85 -11.75
CA ALA A 48 -27.86 17.19 -11.46
C ALA A 48 -29.34 17.34 -11.81
N ASP A 49 -29.86 16.52 -12.74
CA ASP A 49 -31.25 16.53 -13.17
C ASP A 49 -32.13 15.55 -12.37
N GLY A 50 -31.55 14.85 -11.38
CA GLY A 50 -32.25 13.90 -10.54
C GLY A 50 -32.32 12.47 -11.12
N ASN A 51 -31.63 12.15 -12.21
CA ASN A 51 -31.67 10.84 -12.82
C ASN A 51 -30.68 9.89 -12.13
N LEU A 52 -31.05 8.62 -11.98
CA LEU A 52 -30.18 7.58 -11.50
C LEU A 52 -29.30 7.04 -12.64
N VAL A 53 -28.01 7.40 -12.62
CA VAL A 53 -27.03 7.08 -13.64
C VAL A 53 -25.87 6.26 -13.07
N ASN A 54 -25.19 5.51 -13.95
CA ASN A 54 -23.95 4.84 -13.59
C ASN A 54 -22.81 5.85 -13.52
N LYS A 55 -22.04 5.82 -12.40
CA LYS A 55 -20.87 6.67 -12.27
C LYS A 55 -19.78 6.17 -13.22
N ASN A 56 -19.22 7.07 -14.03
CA ASN A 56 -18.03 6.79 -14.82
C ASN A 56 -17.09 7.99 -14.77
N SER A 57 -15.78 7.73 -14.87
CA SER A 57 -14.78 8.79 -14.84
C SER A 57 -13.46 8.36 -15.43
N PHE A 58 -12.80 9.29 -16.11
CA PHE A 58 -11.35 9.25 -16.32
C PHE A 58 -10.68 9.93 -15.14
N ASP A 59 -9.60 9.35 -14.64
CA ASP A 59 -8.84 9.88 -13.51
C ASP A 59 -7.35 9.52 -13.60
N VAL A 60 -6.54 10.21 -12.81
CA VAL A 60 -5.17 9.82 -12.47
C VAL A 60 -5.13 9.59 -10.97
N THR A 61 -5.03 8.33 -10.58
CA THR A 61 -5.13 7.96 -9.16
C THR A 61 -3.84 8.19 -8.39
N ARG A 62 -2.69 8.16 -9.08
CA ARG A 62 -1.36 8.47 -8.55
C ARG A 62 -0.47 9.08 -9.63
N ALA A 63 0.38 10.00 -9.20
CA ALA A 63 1.48 10.51 -10.01
C ALA A 63 2.66 10.82 -9.09
N TYR A 64 3.64 9.91 -9.04
CA TYR A 64 4.84 10.08 -8.24
C TYR A 64 5.96 10.68 -9.08
N ILE A 65 6.70 11.62 -8.50
CA ILE A 65 8.00 12.05 -9.00
C ILE A 65 9.04 11.54 -7.99
N ASN A 66 9.81 10.52 -8.36
CA ASN A 66 10.81 9.94 -7.49
C ASN A 66 12.15 10.61 -7.73
N ILE A 67 12.60 11.43 -6.80
CA ILE A 67 13.94 12.00 -6.78
C ILE A 67 14.76 11.20 -5.78
N THR A 68 15.74 10.46 -6.26
CA THR A 68 16.60 9.63 -5.43
C THR A 68 18.04 10.06 -5.64
N GLY A 69 18.79 10.14 -4.58
CA GLY A 69 20.18 10.54 -4.66
C GLY A 69 21.05 9.65 -3.79
N GLN A 70 22.25 9.40 -4.29
CA GLN A 70 23.33 8.80 -3.55
C GLN A 70 24.43 9.87 -3.43
N LEU A 71 24.77 10.24 -2.21
CA LEU A 71 25.80 11.26 -1.94
C LEU A 71 27.16 10.60 -1.74
N SER A 72 27.17 9.37 -1.22
CA SER A 72 28.33 8.50 -1.05
C SER A 72 27.84 7.05 -0.95
N HIS A 73 28.73 6.07 -0.81
CA HIS A 73 28.34 4.68 -0.54
C HIS A 73 27.59 4.53 0.81
N ILE A 74 27.79 5.47 1.73
CA ILE A 74 27.10 5.46 3.04
C ILE A 74 25.78 6.23 3.01
N VAL A 75 25.70 7.36 2.29
CA VAL A 75 24.56 8.30 2.41
C VAL A 75 23.77 8.38 1.14
N ALA A 76 22.46 8.12 1.27
CA ALA A 76 21.47 8.26 0.21
C ALA A 76 20.25 9.05 0.71
N PHE A 77 19.43 9.51 -0.21
CA PHE A 77 18.16 10.17 0.11
C PHE A 77 17.07 9.87 -0.91
N ARG A 78 15.83 10.09 -0.50
CA ARG A 78 14.68 10.06 -1.40
C ARG A 78 13.70 11.16 -1.07
N ILE A 79 13.19 11.83 -2.13
CA ILE A 79 12.04 12.74 -2.05
C ILE A 79 11.02 12.29 -3.10
N THR A 80 9.77 12.09 -2.68
CA THR A 80 8.70 11.66 -3.59
C THR A 80 7.44 12.49 -3.32
N PRO A 81 7.16 13.51 -4.15
CA PRO A 81 5.83 14.07 -4.27
C PRO A 81 4.82 13.06 -4.84
N ASP A 82 3.59 13.10 -4.34
CA ASP A 82 2.43 12.33 -4.83
C ASP A 82 1.24 13.26 -4.98
N ILE A 83 0.38 12.99 -5.95
CA ILE A 83 -0.86 13.74 -6.11
C ILE A 83 -1.93 13.29 -5.11
N THR A 84 -2.74 14.23 -4.68
CA THR A 84 -3.97 14.00 -3.91
C THR A 84 -5.04 14.98 -4.34
N ARG A 85 -6.32 14.60 -4.20
CA ARG A 85 -7.41 15.57 -4.37
C ARG A 85 -7.56 16.35 -3.08
N GLN A 86 -7.53 17.67 -3.22
CA GLN A 86 -7.78 18.60 -2.12
C GLN A 86 -9.26 19.01 -2.17
N SER A 87 -10.08 18.42 -1.28
CA SER A 87 -11.41 18.92 -1.07
C SER A 87 -11.36 20.15 -0.17
N SER A 88 -11.58 21.31 -0.75
CA SER A 88 -11.83 22.56 -0.03
C SER A 88 -13.21 23.08 -0.39
N LEU A 89 -13.95 23.57 0.62
CA LEU A 89 -15.21 24.27 0.38
C LEU A 89 -14.89 25.70 -0.08
N LEU A 90 -15.22 26.01 -1.32
CA LEU A 90 -15.23 27.40 -1.80
C LEU A 90 -16.60 27.99 -1.46
N SER A 91 -16.63 28.97 -0.56
CA SER A 91 -17.83 29.77 -0.30
C SER A 91 -18.04 30.74 -1.45
N LEU A 92 -19.09 30.54 -2.20
CA LEU A 92 -19.53 31.51 -3.19
C LEU A 92 -20.40 32.57 -2.49
N THR A 93 -20.35 33.84 -2.95
CA THR A 93 -20.99 35.00 -2.38
C THR A 93 -22.54 34.94 -2.27
N SER A 94 -23.15 33.85 -2.74
CA SER A 94 -24.61 33.64 -2.71
C SER A 94 -25.05 32.47 -1.82
N GLY A 95 -24.22 32.03 -0.83
CA GLY A 95 -24.58 30.93 0.07
C GLY A 95 -24.46 29.55 -0.55
N SER A 96 -24.00 29.42 -1.78
CA SER A 96 -23.69 28.14 -2.41
C SER A 96 -22.22 27.77 -2.15
N THR A 97 -21.95 26.52 -1.73
CA THR A 97 -20.61 25.98 -1.55
C THR A 97 -20.29 25.03 -2.70
N VAL A 98 -19.14 25.19 -3.32
CA VAL A 98 -18.61 24.26 -4.32
C VAL A 98 -17.36 23.60 -3.76
N THR A 99 -17.26 22.28 -3.88
CA THR A 99 -16.04 21.55 -3.56
C THR A 99 -14.99 21.78 -4.65
N ASN A 100 -13.82 22.23 -4.25
CA ASN A 100 -12.65 22.27 -5.14
C ASN A 100 -11.88 20.94 -4.94
N ASP A 101 -12.00 20.02 -5.91
CA ASP A 101 -11.32 18.72 -5.92
C ASP A 101 -10.06 18.75 -6.79
N SER A 102 -9.33 19.87 -6.82
CA SER A 102 -8.08 19.98 -7.58
C SER A 102 -7.05 18.95 -7.16
N LEU A 103 -6.32 18.44 -8.13
CA LEU A 103 -5.14 17.62 -7.86
C LEU A 103 -4.00 18.53 -7.41
N VAL A 104 -3.42 18.23 -6.25
CA VAL A 104 -2.27 18.92 -5.68
C VAL A 104 -1.19 17.91 -5.32
N TYR A 105 0.07 18.34 -5.34
CA TYR A 105 1.16 17.53 -4.84
C TYR A 105 1.29 17.65 -3.32
N ARG A 106 1.54 16.51 -2.67
CA ARG A 106 1.96 16.43 -1.28
C ARG A 106 3.20 15.53 -1.16
N ILE A 107 4.00 15.72 -0.15
CA ILE A 107 5.16 14.86 0.07
C ILE A 107 4.69 13.50 0.62
N LYS A 108 5.00 12.42 -0.08
CA LYS A 108 4.79 11.05 0.38
C LYS A 108 6.04 10.49 1.07
N TYR A 109 7.22 10.76 0.52
CA TYR A 109 8.50 10.37 1.10
C TYR A 109 9.48 11.56 1.10
N ALA A 110 10.20 11.73 2.19
CA ALA A 110 11.32 12.65 2.31
C ALA A 110 12.23 12.15 3.44
N PHE A 111 13.25 11.37 3.11
CA PHE A 111 14.14 10.77 4.09
C PHE A 111 15.60 10.72 3.63
N GLY A 112 16.49 10.75 4.62
CA GLY A 112 17.88 10.33 4.47
C GLY A 112 18.04 8.86 4.84
N GLN A 113 18.92 8.16 4.14
CA GLN A 113 19.30 6.78 4.43
C GLN A 113 20.80 6.69 4.66
N PHE A 114 21.17 5.92 5.67
CA PHE A 114 22.55 5.59 5.99
C PHE A 114 22.75 4.09 5.80
N ASN A 115 23.53 3.70 4.81
CA ASN A 115 23.90 2.33 4.54
C ASN A 115 24.98 1.90 5.54
N LEU A 116 24.83 0.71 6.08
CA LEU A 116 25.71 0.16 7.12
C LEU A 116 26.47 -1.07 6.61
N ASP A 117 26.54 -1.25 5.30
CA ASP A 117 27.12 -2.44 4.65
C ASP A 117 28.60 -2.65 4.99
N ASP A 118 29.34 -1.60 5.34
CA ASP A 118 30.75 -1.67 5.75
C ASP A 118 30.96 -2.34 7.11
N TRP A 119 29.92 -2.32 7.96
CA TRP A 119 29.97 -2.79 9.35
C TRP A 119 29.02 -3.93 9.67
N MET A 120 28.03 -4.14 8.82
CA MET A 120 26.89 -5.04 9.04
C MET A 120 26.64 -5.91 7.78
N PRO A 121 25.81 -6.95 7.86
CA PRO A 121 25.46 -7.74 6.68
C PRO A 121 24.95 -6.87 5.54
N PRO A 122 25.29 -7.17 4.27
CA PRO A 122 24.88 -6.39 3.10
C PRO A 122 23.37 -6.16 3.03
N GLY A 123 22.98 -4.92 2.70
CA GLY A 123 21.59 -4.48 2.69
C GLY A 123 21.08 -4.01 4.05
N THR A 124 21.99 -3.75 5.00
CA THR A 124 21.66 -3.12 6.29
C THR A 124 21.68 -1.62 6.17
N TRP A 125 20.65 -0.96 6.64
CA TRP A 125 20.54 0.48 6.60
C TRP A 125 19.66 1.04 7.74
N THR A 126 19.79 2.34 7.99
CA THR A 126 18.86 3.13 8.80
C THR A 126 18.33 4.31 8.00
N ARG A 127 17.07 4.70 8.24
CA ARG A 127 16.41 5.85 7.60
C ARG A 127 15.89 6.81 8.66
N LEU A 128 15.88 8.11 8.33
CA LEU A 128 15.30 9.16 9.14
C LEU A 128 14.50 10.12 8.24
N GLY A 129 13.27 10.40 8.60
CA GLY A 129 12.36 11.29 7.89
C GLY A 129 11.02 10.66 7.58
N ILE A 130 10.27 11.21 6.61
CA ILE A 130 9.02 10.64 6.11
C ILE A 130 9.38 9.48 5.18
N GLN A 131 9.15 8.25 5.62
CA GLN A 131 9.63 7.04 4.96
C GLN A 131 8.57 5.95 4.91
N GLN A 132 8.83 4.92 4.10
CA GLN A 132 7.95 3.75 4.04
C GLN A 132 7.93 3.01 5.38
N THR A 133 6.75 2.48 5.70
CA THR A 133 6.57 1.61 6.88
C THR A 133 6.99 0.17 6.56
N PRO A 134 7.44 -0.61 7.54
CA PRO A 134 8.07 -1.91 7.33
C PRO A 134 7.25 -2.93 6.52
N TRP A 135 5.94 -3.02 6.77
CA TRP A 135 5.12 -3.98 6.04
C TRP A 135 4.75 -3.48 4.65
N ILE A 136 4.22 -2.28 4.56
CA ILE A 136 3.71 -1.75 3.28
C ILE A 136 4.83 -1.56 2.24
N ASP A 137 6.06 -1.21 2.66
CA ASP A 137 7.23 -1.16 1.77
C ASP A 137 7.48 -2.52 1.09
N PHE A 138 7.37 -3.60 1.86
CA PHE A 138 7.55 -4.97 1.34
C PHE A 138 6.35 -5.39 0.47
N ASP A 139 5.14 -5.24 0.96
CA ASP A 139 3.90 -5.66 0.31
C ASP A 139 3.68 -4.92 -1.02
N GLU A 140 3.88 -3.59 -1.06
CA GLU A 140 3.87 -2.82 -2.32
C GLU A 140 4.96 -3.32 -3.30
N GLY A 141 6.06 -3.87 -2.81
CA GLY A 141 7.14 -4.41 -3.63
C GLY A 141 6.73 -5.66 -4.42
N ILE A 142 5.89 -6.52 -3.87
CA ILE A 142 5.46 -7.77 -4.50
C ILE A 142 4.09 -7.67 -5.18
N TYR A 143 3.16 -6.82 -4.67
CA TYR A 143 1.87 -6.55 -5.27
C TYR A 143 2.00 -5.57 -6.44
N ARG A 144 2.38 -6.07 -7.62
CA ARG A 144 2.65 -5.26 -8.84
C ARG A 144 1.44 -4.48 -9.35
N TYR A 145 0.26 -4.72 -8.82
CA TYR A 145 -1.02 -4.15 -9.27
C TYR A 145 -1.48 -2.94 -8.44
N ARG A 146 -0.54 -2.19 -7.87
CA ARG A 146 -0.85 -0.93 -7.15
C ARG A 146 -1.63 0.07 -8.00
N PHE A 147 -1.54 -0.01 -9.32
CA PHE A 147 -2.31 0.81 -10.25
C PHE A 147 -3.77 0.37 -10.38
N GLU A 148 -4.15 -0.82 -9.90
CA GLU A 148 -5.53 -1.22 -9.63
C GLU A 148 -6.01 -0.64 -8.30
N GLY A 149 -5.15 -0.65 -7.28
CA GLY A 149 -5.47 -0.13 -5.96
C GLY A 149 -4.46 -0.55 -4.89
N THR A 150 -4.80 -0.26 -3.64
CA THR A 150 -3.93 -0.52 -2.49
C THR A 150 -3.89 -2.00 -2.10
N THR A 151 -2.86 -2.37 -1.35
CA THR A 151 -2.71 -3.69 -0.74
C THR A 151 -3.77 -3.92 0.36
N PHE A 152 -3.88 -5.13 0.92
CA PHE A 152 -4.94 -5.45 1.86
C PHE A 152 -4.91 -4.57 3.11
N ALA A 153 -3.75 -4.44 3.75
CA ALA A 153 -3.61 -3.67 4.98
C ALA A 153 -3.89 -2.16 4.82
N GLU A 154 -3.65 -1.61 3.62
CA GLU A 154 -4.00 -0.23 3.28
C GLU A 154 -5.47 -0.07 2.84
N ARG A 155 -6.13 -1.16 2.45
CA ARG A 155 -7.49 -1.14 1.87
C ARG A 155 -8.58 -1.37 2.90
N VAL A 156 -8.26 -1.99 4.05
CA VAL A 156 -9.22 -2.13 5.13
C VAL A 156 -9.74 -0.77 5.58
N PRO A 157 -11.03 -0.68 5.97
CA PRO A 157 -11.62 0.60 6.35
C PRO A 157 -10.91 1.28 7.52
N LEU A 158 -10.97 2.60 7.56
CA LEU A 158 -10.58 3.36 8.75
C LEU A 158 -11.43 2.91 9.95
N PRO A 159 -10.88 2.91 11.16
CA PRO A 159 -9.54 3.40 11.54
C PRO A 159 -8.41 2.39 11.37
N THR A 160 -8.70 1.17 10.98
CA THR A 160 -7.77 0.04 11.00
C THR A 160 -6.68 0.10 9.94
N THR A 161 -6.91 0.84 8.86
CA THR A 161 -5.95 0.93 7.74
C THR A 161 -4.53 1.20 8.20
N MET A 162 -3.57 0.50 7.59
CA MET A 162 -2.14 0.82 7.70
C MET A 162 -1.75 1.78 6.59
N THR A 163 -0.72 2.57 6.79
CA THR A 163 -0.29 3.54 5.80
C THR A 163 1.07 3.20 5.23
N SER A 164 1.28 3.62 3.99
CA SER A 164 2.51 3.35 3.26
C SER A 164 3.71 4.16 3.74
N SER A 165 3.49 5.22 4.51
CA SER A 165 4.57 6.06 5.02
C SER A 165 4.20 6.86 6.25
N ASP A 166 5.22 7.13 7.06
CA ASP A 166 5.13 7.98 8.24
C ASP A 166 6.48 8.63 8.55
N ALA A 167 6.49 9.67 9.38
CA ALA A 167 7.71 10.32 9.83
C ALA A 167 8.29 9.57 11.03
N GLY A 168 9.59 9.22 10.95
CA GLY A 168 10.23 8.47 12.02
C GLY A 168 11.65 8.04 11.68
N VAL A 169 12.13 7.06 12.43
CA VAL A 169 13.42 6.39 12.23
C VAL A 169 13.18 4.90 12.08
N SER A 170 13.90 4.27 11.15
CA SER A 170 13.84 2.80 10.99
C SER A 170 15.20 2.20 10.75
N TYR A 171 15.29 0.91 11.02
CA TYR A 171 16.45 0.07 10.83
C TYR A 171 16.04 -1.21 10.10
N HIS A 172 16.81 -1.58 9.09
CA HIS A 172 16.62 -2.79 8.30
C HIS A 172 17.92 -3.59 8.26
N MET A 173 17.80 -4.91 8.34
CA MET A 173 18.94 -5.81 8.25
C MET A 173 18.53 -7.10 7.52
N ASN A 174 19.35 -7.52 6.58
CA ASN A 174 19.24 -8.84 5.96
C ASN A 174 19.92 -9.90 6.83
N VAL A 175 19.30 -11.06 6.96
CA VAL A 175 19.95 -12.25 7.55
C VAL A 175 20.91 -12.85 6.52
N ALA A 176 22.11 -13.18 6.98
CA ALA A 176 23.15 -13.76 6.12
C ALA A 176 22.60 -14.95 5.30
N GLY A 177 23.03 -15.05 4.05
CA GLY A 177 22.56 -16.10 3.15
C GLY A 177 21.19 -15.87 2.54
N ASN A 178 20.59 -14.72 2.75
CA ASN A 178 19.26 -14.34 2.26
C ASN A 178 18.14 -15.23 2.84
N TYR A 179 18.33 -15.71 4.08
CA TYR A 179 17.35 -16.55 4.78
C TYR A 179 16.25 -15.75 5.46
N GLY A 180 16.35 -14.43 5.48
CA GLY A 180 15.33 -13.56 6.04
C GLY A 180 15.80 -12.13 6.16
N GLU A 181 14.97 -11.33 6.81
CA GLU A 181 15.21 -9.90 7.06
C GLU A 181 14.41 -9.43 8.28
N ILE A 182 14.89 -8.38 8.90
CA ILE A 182 14.21 -7.67 9.98
C ILE A 182 14.13 -6.21 9.57
N HIS A 183 12.96 -5.61 9.75
CA HIS A 183 12.75 -4.18 9.60
C HIS A 183 11.95 -3.68 10.79
N VAL A 184 12.50 -2.73 11.53
CA VAL A 184 11.88 -2.12 12.69
C VAL A 184 11.90 -0.60 12.54
N GLY A 185 10.82 0.06 12.95
CA GLY A 185 10.76 1.52 12.91
C GLY A 185 9.92 2.09 14.04
N VAL A 186 10.29 3.29 14.45
CA VAL A 186 9.55 4.12 15.40
C VAL A 186 9.08 5.36 14.67
N TYR A 187 7.79 5.60 14.70
CA TYR A 187 7.11 6.60 13.88
C TYR A 187 6.22 7.51 14.72
N ASN A 188 5.81 8.64 14.15
CA ASN A 188 4.84 9.51 14.80
C ASN A 188 3.47 8.85 15.00
N GLY A 189 3.03 7.98 14.06
CA GLY A 189 1.71 7.35 14.13
C GLY A 189 0.60 8.10 13.37
N GLU A 190 0.83 9.37 13.02
CA GLU A 190 -0.18 10.24 12.37
C GLU A 190 -0.24 10.07 10.86
N ASN A 191 0.67 9.28 10.27
CA ASN A 191 0.86 9.11 8.84
C ASN A 191 1.41 10.37 8.13
N TYR A 192 1.96 10.19 6.94
CA TYR A 192 2.62 11.26 6.20
C TYR A 192 1.80 12.53 5.88
N PRO A 193 0.44 12.52 5.78
CA PRO A 193 -0.32 13.73 5.46
C PRO A 193 -0.65 14.60 6.67
N ARG A 194 -0.26 14.19 7.86
CA ARG A 194 -0.57 14.89 9.11
C ARG A 194 0.67 15.22 9.90
N ALA A 195 0.63 16.34 10.61
CA ALA A 195 1.62 16.65 11.61
C ALA A 195 1.35 15.85 12.89
N GLU A 196 2.38 15.66 13.70
CA GLU A 196 2.27 15.10 15.05
C GLU A 196 1.29 15.91 15.91
N VAL A 197 0.35 15.24 16.56
CA VAL A 197 -0.67 15.87 17.40
C VAL A 197 -0.66 15.38 18.84
N ASN A 198 0.16 14.36 19.15
CA ASN A 198 0.33 13.80 20.49
C ASN A 198 1.82 13.50 20.75
N ASN A 199 2.18 12.96 21.90
CA ASN A 199 3.56 12.58 22.22
C ASN A 199 3.80 11.06 22.20
N GLU A 200 2.81 10.29 21.78
CA GLU A 200 2.93 8.84 21.60
C GLU A 200 3.71 8.53 20.32
N LYS A 201 4.33 7.35 20.26
CA LYS A 201 5.05 6.89 19.08
C LYS A 201 4.65 5.47 18.73
N GLY A 202 4.42 5.27 17.45
CA GLY A 202 4.13 3.96 16.88
C GLY A 202 5.41 3.15 16.67
N LEU A 203 5.42 1.92 17.16
CA LEU A 203 6.45 0.94 16.87
C LEU A 203 5.93 -0.05 15.84
N GLU A 204 6.63 -0.20 14.72
CA GLU A 204 6.35 -1.27 13.75
C GLU A 204 7.56 -2.18 13.58
N LEU A 205 7.33 -3.49 13.72
CA LEU A 205 8.32 -4.53 13.54
C LEU A 205 7.84 -5.51 12.48
N ARG A 206 8.68 -5.81 11.49
CA ARG A 206 8.51 -6.91 10.54
C ARG A 206 9.71 -7.85 10.60
N GLY A 207 9.43 -9.13 10.83
CA GLY A 207 10.37 -10.22 10.65
C GLY A 207 9.96 -11.10 9.49
N SER A 208 10.90 -11.47 8.63
CA SER A 208 10.65 -12.33 7.48
C SER A 208 11.63 -13.49 7.46
N VAL A 209 11.16 -14.69 7.10
CA VAL A 209 11.99 -15.87 6.89
C VAL A 209 11.78 -16.43 5.49
N ARG A 210 12.87 -16.88 4.89
CA ARG A 210 12.94 -17.47 3.56
C ARG A 210 13.60 -18.86 3.65
N PRO A 211 12.81 -19.89 4.03
CA PRO A 211 13.39 -21.18 4.44
C PRO A 211 14.12 -21.92 3.32
N PHE A 212 13.75 -21.65 2.07
CA PHE A 212 14.31 -22.31 0.88
C PHE A 212 15.22 -21.39 0.06
N ALA A 213 15.80 -20.35 0.65
CA ALA A 213 16.60 -19.34 -0.07
C ALA A 213 17.70 -19.93 -0.97
N ARG A 214 18.35 -21.03 -0.53
CA ARG A 214 19.46 -21.69 -1.23
C ARG A 214 19.16 -23.11 -1.68
N SER A 215 18.05 -23.69 -1.24
CA SER A 215 17.58 -25.03 -1.59
C SER A 215 16.34 -24.94 -2.48
N ALA A 216 15.88 -26.06 -3.03
CA ALA A 216 14.61 -26.18 -3.74
C ALA A 216 14.29 -25.01 -4.67
N PRO A 217 14.83 -24.95 -5.92
CA PRO A 217 14.73 -23.79 -6.81
C PRO A 217 13.32 -23.24 -6.99
N ASN A 218 12.30 -24.11 -7.00
CA ASN A 218 10.90 -23.72 -7.16
C ASN A 218 10.30 -23.09 -5.89
N LEU A 219 10.92 -23.28 -4.73
CA LEU A 219 10.44 -22.73 -3.44
C LEU A 219 11.27 -21.53 -2.95
N ARG A 220 12.29 -21.10 -3.71
CA ARG A 220 13.16 -19.98 -3.32
C ARG A 220 12.40 -18.68 -3.09
N GLY A 221 11.27 -18.49 -3.78
CA GLY A 221 10.42 -17.32 -3.64
C GLY A 221 9.48 -17.34 -2.44
N LEU A 222 9.38 -18.48 -1.72
CA LEU A 222 8.50 -18.59 -0.55
C LEU A 222 9.09 -17.84 0.65
N ARG A 223 8.27 -16.97 1.26
CA ARG A 223 8.60 -16.25 2.49
C ARG A 223 7.42 -16.29 3.45
N ALA A 224 7.72 -16.31 4.73
CA ALA A 224 6.75 -16.11 5.79
C ALA A 224 7.12 -14.84 6.57
N HIS A 225 6.12 -14.07 6.94
CA HIS A 225 6.28 -12.79 7.61
C HIS A 225 5.43 -12.70 8.86
N LEU A 226 5.96 -12.04 9.88
CA LEU A 226 5.22 -11.59 11.04
C LEU A 226 5.41 -10.09 11.19
N VAL A 227 4.31 -9.39 11.41
CA VAL A 227 4.28 -7.94 11.60
C VAL A 227 3.57 -7.63 12.90
N TYR A 228 4.16 -6.76 13.67
CA TYR A 228 3.56 -6.21 14.88
C TYR A 228 3.66 -4.69 14.82
N TYR A 229 2.52 -4.02 15.03
CA TYR A 229 2.41 -2.58 15.14
C TYR A 229 1.71 -2.24 16.44
N ASP A 230 2.33 -1.37 17.24
CA ASP A 230 1.82 -0.88 18.53
C ASP A 230 1.91 0.63 18.56
N ASP A 231 0.78 1.27 18.71
CA ASP A 231 0.63 2.72 18.70
C ASP A 231 -0.58 3.13 19.54
N HIS A 232 -0.78 4.42 19.72
CA HIS A 232 -1.88 5.00 20.46
C HIS A 232 -2.43 6.23 19.75
N TYR A 233 -3.76 6.32 19.61
CA TYR A 233 -4.41 7.54 19.09
C TYR A 233 -4.26 8.72 20.06
N GLN A 234 -4.34 8.41 21.36
CA GLN A 234 -4.10 9.29 22.50
C GLN A 234 -3.55 8.43 23.63
N LYS A 235 -3.07 9.06 24.70
CA LYS A 235 -2.59 8.35 25.88
C LYS A 235 -3.64 7.33 26.35
N ASN A 236 -3.29 6.06 26.38
CA ASN A 236 -4.11 4.90 26.76
C ASN A 236 -5.16 4.44 25.72
N ASP A 237 -5.27 5.04 24.54
CA ASP A 237 -6.21 4.64 23.49
C ASP A 237 -5.46 3.78 22.44
N PRO A 238 -5.48 2.45 22.56
CA PRO A 238 -4.62 1.57 21.78
C PRO A 238 -4.97 1.56 20.28
N ARG A 239 -3.92 1.46 19.48
CA ARG A 239 -3.93 1.23 18.03
C ARG A 239 -2.94 0.13 17.71
N LYS A 240 -3.42 -1.12 17.62
CA LYS A 240 -2.57 -2.30 17.49
C LYS A 240 -2.88 -3.10 16.24
N ARG A 241 -1.85 -3.66 15.60
CA ARG A 241 -1.96 -4.56 14.45
C ARG A 241 -1.05 -5.74 14.65
N PHE A 242 -1.57 -6.90 14.30
CA PHE A 242 -0.79 -8.12 14.16
C PHE A 242 -1.09 -8.73 12.80
N MET A 243 -0.05 -9.04 12.03
CA MET A 243 -0.21 -9.71 10.75
C MET A 243 0.67 -10.96 10.68
N SER A 244 0.16 -11.96 9.98
CA SER A 244 0.94 -13.11 9.56
C SER A 244 0.67 -13.39 8.09
N ASN A 245 1.73 -13.44 7.31
CA ASN A 245 1.64 -13.39 5.86
C ASN A 245 2.53 -14.45 5.24
N LEU A 246 2.08 -15.00 4.12
CA LEU A 246 2.86 -15.88 3.26
C LEU A 246 2.94 -15.27 1.87
N THR A 247 4.14 -15.14 1.33
CA THR A 247 4.36 -14.64 -0.02
C THR A 247 5.13 -15.65 -0.85
N TYR A 248 4.81 -15.71 -2.12
CA TYR A 248 5.50 -16.56 -3.08
C TYR A 248 5.72 -15.81 -4.38
N GLU A 249 6.97 -15.73 -4.80
CA GLU A 249 7.37 -15.08 -6.05
C GLU A 249 8.17 -16.04 -6.92
N GLN A 250 7.70 -16.21 -8.16
CA GLN A 250 8.36 -17.03 -9.16
C GLN A 250 8.10 -16.45 -10.56
N LYS A 251 8.88 -16.88 -11.55
CA LYS A 251 8.79 -16.39 -12.94
C LYS A 251 7.36 -16.39 -13.49
N TYR A 252 6.57 -17.41 -13.18
CA TYR A 252 5.24 -17.63 -13.75
C TYR A 252 4.08 -17.26 -12.84
N VAL A 253 4.36 -16.95 -11.57
CA VAL A 253 3.32 -16.59 -10.61
C VAL A 253 3.91 -15.82 -9.43
N SER A 254 3.19 -14.81 -8.97
CA SER A 254 3.32 -14.26 -7.62
C SER A 254 2.01 -14.46 -6.89
N ALA A 255 2.08 -14.75 -5.60
CA ALA A 255 0.92 -14.97 -4.76
C ALA A 255 1.19 -14.52 -3.33
N GLU A 256 0.14 -14.18 -2.62
CA GLU A 256 0.19 -13.79 -1.23
C GLU A 256 -1.06 -14.24 -0.50
N PHE A 257 -0.89 -14.55 0.77
CA PHE A 257 -1.95 -14.71 1.75
C PHE A 257 -1.64 -13.84 2.95
N ASP A 258 -2.59 -12.98 3.30
CA ASP A 258 -2.53 -12.07 4.44
C ASP A 258 -3.54 -12.43 5.50
N TYR A 259 -3.15 -12.38 6.75
CA TYR A 259 -4.05 -12.31 7.90
C TYR A 259 -3.72 -11.07 8.72
N LEU A 260 -4.73 -10.27 9.00
CA LEU A 260 -4.64 -9.06 9.83
C LEU A 260 -5.62 -9.15 11.00
N SER A 261 -5.12 -8.93 12.20
CA SER A 261 -5.90 -8.69 13.42
C SER A 261 -5.57 -7.30 13.96
N ALA A 262 -6.59 -6.56 14.33
CA ALA A 262 -6.44 -5.20 14.78
C ALA A 262 -7.27 -4.88 16.02
N GLN A 263 -6.83 -3.86 16.75
CA GLN A 263 -7.50 -3.31 17.90
C GLN A 263 -7.38 -1.79 17.86
N ASP A 264 -8.52 -1.11 17.97
CA ASP A 264 -8.62 0.34 17.84
C ASP A 264 -9.54 0.92 18.92
N GLN A 265 -9.04 1.93 19.64
CA GLN A 265 -9.84 2.79 20.50
C GLN A 265 -9.56 4.24 20.14
N LEU A 266 -10.46 4.85 19.38
CA LEU A 266 -10.25 6.18 18.83
C LEU A 266 -10.28 7.31 19.88
N LEU A 267 -11.04 7.12 20.94
CA LEU A 267 -11.18 8.05 22.06
C LEU A 267 -11.45 7.24 23.33
N ALA A 268 -11.02 7.73 24.47
CA ALA A 268 -11.24 7.10 25.78
C ALA A 268 -12.74 6.84 26.11
N THR A 269 -13.64 7.64 25.52
CA THR A 269 -15.09 7.52 25.69
C THR A 269 -15.73 6.53 24.73
N LEU A 270 -14.99 6.05 23.72
CA LEU A 270 -15.47 5.08 22.74
C LEU A 270 -15.04 3.66 23.12
N PRO A 271 -15.81 2.63 22.73
CA PRO A 271 -15.43 1.26 22.99
C PRO A 271 -14.18 0.89 22.20
N ASN A 272 -13.39 -0.01 22.78
CA ASN A 272 -12.30 -0.66 22.08
C ASN A 272 -12.86 -1.65 21.06
N VAL A 273 -12.52 -1.46 19.78
CA VAL A 273 -13.01 -2.26 18.67
C VAL A 273 -11.91 -3.24 18.26
N LYS A 274 -12.29 -4.52 18.17
CA LYS A 274 -11.42 -5.56 17.59
C LYS A 274 -11.94 -5.93 16.21
N SER A 275 -11.05 -6.00 15.28
CA SER A 275 -11.34 -6.34 13.88
C SER A 275 -10.34 -7.37 13.37
N HIS A 276 -10.71 -8.16 12.37
CA HIS A 276 -9.81 -9.06 11.70
C HIS A 276 -10.28 -9.40 10.28
N GLY A 277 -9.37 -9.90 9.50
CA GLY A 277 -9.67 -10.39 8.18
C GLY A 277 -8.46 -11.02 7.50
N TRP A 278 -8.67 -11.41 6.26
CA TRP A 278 -7.63 -12.02 5.45
C TRP A 278 -7.82 -11.66 3.97
N ALA A 279 -6.74 -11.70 3.25
CA ALA A 279 -6.76 -11.58 1.80
C ALA A 279 -5.90 -12.68 1.17
N ALA A 280 -6.24 -13.02 -0.06
CA ALA A 280 -5.41 -13.88 -0.89
C ALA A 280 -5.41 -13.34 -2.31
N TRP A 281 -4.24 -13.27 -2.93
CA TRP A 281 -4.15 -12.93 -4.34
C TRP A 281 -3.10 -13.78 -5.06
N ALA A 282 -3.29 -13.92 -6.36
CA ALA A 282 -2.35 -14.56 -7.25
C ALA A 282 -2.33 -13.86 -8.61
N THR A 283 -1.14 -13.80 -9.19
CA THR A 283 -0.90 -13.22 -10.52
C THR A 283 -0.16 -14.23 -11.40
N PRO A 284 -0.86 -15.22 -11.98
CA PRO A 284 -0.27 -16.12 -12.96
C PRO A 284 0.12 -15.34 -14.23
N ARG A 285 1.29 -15.68 -14.79
CA ARG A 285 1.94 -14.98 -15.91
C ARG A 285 2.25 -15.91 -17.06
N LEU A 286 2.07 -15.39 -18.25
CA LEU A 286 2.53 -15.97 -19.50
C LEU A 286 3.57 -15.02 -20.13
N PRO A 287 4.87 -15.18 -19.82
CA PRO A 287 5.92 -14.34 -20.39
C PRO A 287 6.24 -14.74 -21.81
N PHE A 288 6.60 -13.76 -22.65
CA PHE A 288 7.07 -13.93 -24.02
C PHE A 288 8.56 -13.56 -24.15
N ASP A 289 9.20 -14.05 -25.20
CA ASP A 289 10.64 -13.86 -25.43
C ASP A 289 11.02 -12.39 -25.69
N ASN A 290 10.07 -11.57 -26.13
CA ASN A 290 10.27 -10.14 -26.35
C ASN A 290 10.20 -9.30 -25.08
N GLY A 291 10.05 -9.94 -23.90
CA GLY A 291 9.94 -9.27 -22.60
C GLY A 291 8.55 -8.78 -22.23
N SER A 292 7.55 -9.00 -23.09
CA SER A 292 6.13 -8.76 -22.71
C SER A 292 5.52 -9.94 -21.96
N SER A 293 4.38 -9.73 -21.32
CA SER A 293 3.61 -10.83 -20.72
C SER A 293 2.11 -10.53 -20.68
N TRP A 294 1.31 -11.59 -20.78
CA TRP A 294 -0.06 -11.57 -20.26
C TRP A 294 -0.06 -12.06 -18.82
N GLU A 295 -0.82 -11.37 -17.97
CA GLU A 295 -0.98 -11.77 -16.58
C GLU A 295 -2.46 -11.69 -16.18
N ALA A 296 -2.90 -12.61 -15.33
CA ALA A 296 -4.18 -12.48 -14.66
C ALA A 296 -3.96 -11.90 -13.25
N LEU A 297 -4.89 -11.08 -12.79
CA LEU A 297 -5.01 -10.65 -11.40
C LEU A 297 -6.23 -11.32 -10.81
N LEU A 298 -6.02 -12.10 -9.75
CA LEU A 298 -7.08 -12.75 -8.97
C LEU A 298 -6.87 -12.40 -7.51
N ARG A 299 -7.85 -11.74 -6.89
CA ARG A 299 -7.75 -11.35 -5.48
C ARG A 299 -9.09 -11.49 -4.78
N PHE A 300 -9.05 -11.95 -3.54
CA PHE A 300 -10.19 -11.99 -2.63
C PHE A 300 -9.79 -11.43 -1.27
N ASP A 301 -10.58 -10.49 -0.76
CA ASP A 301 -10.42 -9.92 0.56
C ASP A 301 -11.68 -10.21 1.41
N HIS A 302 -11.46 -10.61 2.65
CA HIS A 302 -12.50 -10.79 3.67
C HIS A 302 -12.15 -9.96 4.90
N TRP A 303 -13.08 -9.13 5.37
CA TRP A 303 -12.86 -8.24 6.50
C TRP A 303 -14.06 -8.22 7.45
N ILE A 304 -13.80 -8.34 8.74
CA ILE A 304 -14.78 -8.17 9.82
C ILE A 304 -14.37 -6.94 10.62
N PRO A 305 -15.03 -5.79 10.39
CA PRO A 305 -14.60 -4.51 10.98
C PRO A 305 -14.85 -4.41 12.49
N ASN A 306 -15.74 -5.23 13.04
CA ASN A 306 -15.99 -5.31 14.47
C ASN A 306 -16.44 -6.72 14.86
N THR A 307 -15.70 -7.34 15.77
CA THR A 307 -16.01 -8.67 16.32
C THR A 307 -16.81 -8.60 17.63
N SER A 308 -17.01 -7.40 18.18
CA SER A 308 -17.80 -7.21 19.39
C SER A 308 -19.28 -7.44 19.11
N THR A 309 -19.94 -8.16 20.00
CA THR A 309 -21.40 -8.30 20.01
C THR A 309 -22.10 -7.10 20.65
N ALA A 310 -21.35 -6.23 21.32
CA ALA A 310 -21.89 -4.99 21.87
C ALA A 310 -22.26 -4.04 20.73
N LEU A 311 -23.54 -3.75 20.58
CA LEU A 311 -24.01 -2.67 19.72
C LEU A 311 -23.39 -1.37 20.24
N VAL A 312 -22.55 -0.75 19.44
CA VAL A 312 -22.18 0.65 19.68
C VAL A 312 -23.47 1.45 19.48
N PRO A 313 -23.99 2.14 20.51
CA PRO A 313 -25.22 2.87 20.34
C PRO A 313 -25.10 3.85 19.16
N ALA A 314 -26.09 3.84 18.28
CA ALA A 314 -26.15 4.77 17.14
C ALA A 314 -26.17 6.26 17.56
N ALA A 315 -26.41 6.54 18.86
CA ALA A 315 -26.42 7.87 19.45
C ALA A 315 -25.02 8.39 19.86
N SER A 316 -24.03 7.53 20.06
CA SER A 316 -22.66 7.98 20.14
C SER A 316 -22.20 8.22 18.70
N SER A 317 -22.23 9.48 18.25
CA SER A 317 -21.67 9.84 16.95
C SER A 317 -20.30 9.16 16.84
N PRO A 318 -20.12 8.18 15.98
CA PRO A 318 -18.85 7.53 15.91
C PRO A 318 -17.83 8.56 15.52
N ALA A 319 -16.59 8.42 15.99
CA ALA A 319 -15.50 9.21 15.50
C ALA A 319 -15.51 9.16 13.97
N PRO A 320 -15.05 10.24 13.28
CA PRO A 320 -15.06 10.28 11.82
C PRO A 320 -14.44 9.00 11.24
N GLY A 321 -15.23 8.22 10.50
CA GLY A 321 -14.82 6.95 9.91
C GLY A 321 -15.49 5.69 10.48
N MET A 322 -16.15 5.76 11.64
CA MET A 322 -16.94 4.63 12.18
C MET A 322 -18.43 4.83 11.88
N THR A 323 -18.97 4.05 10.99
CA THR A 323 -20.42 3.97 10.72
C THR A 323 -20.96 2.62 11.17
N THR A 324 -22.27 2.52 11.37
CA THR A 324 -22.92 1.23 11.69
C THR A 324 -22.64 0.14 10.66
N PHE A 325 -22.27 0.52 9.46
CA PHE A 325 -21.90 -0.36 8.36
C PHE A 325 -20.53 -1.00 8.55
N GLU A 326 -19.60 -0.39 9.27
CA GLU A 326 -18.26 -0.93 9.58
C GLU A 326 -18.31 -2.12 10.54
N GLN A 327 -19.45 -2.38 11.16
CA GLN A 327 -19.68 -3.56 11.99
C GLN A 327 -20.01 -4.82 11.17
N GLN A 328 -20.17 -4.70 9.86
CA GLN A 328 -20.58 -5.79 9.00
C GLN A 328 -19.41 -6.42 8.27
N ALA A 329 -19.44 -7.75 8.12
CA ALA A 329 -18.44 -8.45 7.33
C ALA A 329 -18.49 -7.99 5.87
N GLN A 330 -17.32 -7.81 5.29
CA GLN A 330 -17.13 -7.35 3.92
C GLN A 330 -16.35 -8.40 3.14
N ASN A 331 -16.79 -8.64 1.90
CA ASN A 331 -16.06 -9.47 0.95
C ASN A 331 -15.81 -8.68 -0.31
N ARG A 332 -14.60 -8.76 -0.86
CA ARG A 332 -14.21 -8.10 -2.10
C ARG A 332 -13.55 -9.10 -3.03
N VAL A 333 -13.92 -9.07 -4.28
CA VAL A 333 -13.33 -9.86 -5.36
C VAL A 333 -12.79 -8.89 -6.40
N ILE A 334 -11.52 -9.08 -6.76
CA ILE A 334 -10.89 -8.36 -7.87
C ILE A 334 -10.40 -9.42 -8.86
N ALA A 335 -10.81 -9.29 -10.11
CA ALA A 335 -10.38 -10.19 -11.17
C ALA A 335 -10.14 -9.40 -12.45
N GLY A 336 -9.01 -9.66 -13.10
CA GLY A 336 -8.66 -8.92 -14.31
C GLY A 336 -7.59 -9.62 -15.14
N VAL A 337 -7.37 -9.07 -16.32
CA VAL A 337 -6.31 -9.48 -17.24
C VAL A 337 -5.52 -8.25 -17.64
N SER A 338 -4.21 -8.37 -17.59
CA SER A 338 -3.28 -7.31 -17.95
C SER A 338 -2.33 -7.73 -19.05
N TYR A 339 -1.93 -6.77 -19.84
CA TYR A 339 -0.81 -6.88 -20.77
C TYR A 339 0.31 -5.98 -20.30
N TRP A 340 1.48 -6.58 -20.05
CA TRP A 340 2.72 -5.89 -19.71
C TRP A 340 3.53 -5.75 -20.98
N PHE A 341 3.81 -4.49 -21.35
CA PHE A 341 4.55 -4.17 -22.55
C PHE A 341 6.02 -4.56 -22.45
N PRO A 342 6.69 -4.84 -23.57
CA PRO A 342 8.14 -5.00 -23.58
C PRO A 342 8.82 -3.76 -23.02
N HIS A 343 9.84 -3.96 -22.18
CA HIS A 343 10.55 -2.86 -21.55
C HIS A 343 12.05 -3.12 -21.50
N GLN A 344 12.81 -2.06 -21.34
CA GLN A 344 14.26 -2.10 -21.12
C GLN A 344 14.59 -1.28 -19.86
N GLY A 345 15.53 -1.78 -19.07
CA GLY A 345 15.92 -1.12 -17.82
C GLY A 345 14.77 -1.07 -16.80
N ASN A 346 14.60 0.10 -16.19
CA ASN A 346 13.62 0.32 -15.13
C ASN A 346 12.25 0.79 -15.63
N VAL A 347 12.02 0.81 -16.94
CA VAL A 347 10.74 1.18 -17.54
C VAL A 347 9.74 0.04 -17.37
N SER A 348 8.54 0.34 -16.96
CA SER A 348 7.41 -0.61 -16.93
C SER A 348 6.16 0.07 -17.42
N THR A 349 5.45 -0.60 -18.31
CA THR A 349 4.16 -0.15 -18.82
C THR A 349 3.19 -1.34 -18.84
N ALA A 350 2.00 -1.14 -18.33
CA ALA A 350 0.95 -2.15 -18.35
C ALA A 350 -0.44 -1.54 -18.52
N LEU A 351 -1.33 -2.32 -19.09
CA LEU A 351 -2.77 -2.07 -19.11
C LEU A 351 -3.49 -3.25 -18.46
N LEU A 352 -4.40 -2.96 -17.54
CA LEU A 352 -5.23 -3.95 -16.84
C LEU A 352 -6.69 -3.60 -17.08
N VAL A 353 -7.46 -4.58 -17.53
CA VAL A 353 -8.92 -4.54 -17.48
C VAL A 353 -9.38 -5.44 -16.35
N CYS A 354 -10.11 -4.88 -15.38
CA CYS A 354 -10.52 -5.62 -14.19
C CYS A 354 -11.96 -5.32 -13.76
N TYR A 355 -12.51 -6.28 -13.08
CA TYR A 355 -13.72 -6.16 -12.27
C TYR A 355 -13.33 -6.07 -10.80
N ASP A 356 -13.94 -5.14 -10.07
CA ASP A 356 -13.82 -4.96 -8.63
C ASP A 356 -15.22 -4.96 -8.03
N GLY A 357 -15.51 -5.96 -7.22
CA GLY A 357 -16.80 -6.15 -6.59
C GLY A 357 -16.70 -6.30 -5.08
N GLN A 358 -17.40 -5.43 -4.34
CA GLN A 358 -17.45 -5.48 -2.88
C GLN A 358 -18.89 -5.75 -2.41
N ARG A 359 -19.04 -6.65 -1.46
CA ARG A 359 -20.31 -6.99 -0.82
C ARG A 359 -20.19 -6.85 0.69
N PHE A 360 -21.29 -6.42 1.29
CA PHE A 360 -21.44 -6.27 2.74
C PHE A 360 -22.47 -7.30 3.23
N LYS A 361 -22.17 -7.97 4.32
CA LYS A 361 -23.06 -8.97 4.91
C LYS A 361 -23.99 -8.28 5.91
N ASN A 362 -25.26 -8.66 5.91
CA ASN A 362 -26.29 -8.24 6.89
C ASN A 362 -26.60 -6.73 6.94
N ILE A 363 -26.33 -5.98 5.89
CA ILE A 363 -26.70 -4.57 5.76
C ILE A 363 -27.49 -4.31 4.48
N THR A 364 -28.25 -3.22 4.49
CA THR A 364 -29.06 -2.77 3.35
C THR A 364 -28.21 -2.05 2.29
N THR A 365 -26.92 -1.84 2.56
CA THR A 365 -26.01 -1.17 1.60
C THR A 365 -25.86 -2.00 0.34
N ALA A 366 -26.12 -1.38 -0.78
CA ALA A 366 -25.95 -2.02 -2.07
C ALA A 366 -24.50 -2.44 -2.30
N PRO A 367 -24.24 -3.61 -2.90
CA PRO A 367 -22.87 -4.01 -3.25
C PRO A 367 -22.26 -3.00 -4.21
N ILE A 368 -20.95 -2.79 -4.12
CA ILE A 368 -20.21 -1.96 -5.07
C ILE A 368 -19.74 -2.87 -6.22
N ARG A 369 -19.92 -2.42 -7.46
CA ARG A 369 -19.46 -3.13 -8.66
C ARG A 369 -18.87 -2.15 -9.65
N THR A 370 -17.60 -2.32 -9.96
CA THR A 370 -16.87 -1.46 -10.88
C THR A 370 -16.14 -2.29 -11.91
N VAL A 371 -16.15 -1.85 -13.13
CA VAL A 371 -15.24 -2.33 -14.20
C VAL A 371 -14.29 -1.17 -14.47
N ALA A 372 -13.00 -1.47 -14.56
CA ALA A 372 -12.00 -0.45 -14.78
C ALA A 372 -10.97 -0.87 -15.82
N VAL A 373 -10.43 0.14 -16.50
CA VAL A 373 -9.21 0.04 -17.29
C VAL A 373 -8.15 0.89 -16.58
N ASN A 374 -7.11 0.22 -16.10
CA ASN A 374 -6.04 0.85 -15.33
C ASN A 374 -4.75 0.81 -16.13
N GLY A 375 -4.03 1.91 -16.14
CA GLY A 375 -2.72 2.02 -16.76
C GLY A 375 -1.60 2.14 -15.72
N LEU A 376 -0.45 1.60 -16.05
CA LEU A 376 0.81 1.81 -15.36
C LEU A 376 1.82 2.37 -16.35
N LEU A 377 2.47 3.47 -15.98
CA LEU A 377 3.65 3.99 -16.65
C LEU A 377 4.71 4.29 -15.59
N THR A 378 5.87 3.66 -15.74
CA THR A 378 7.01 3.85 -14.83
C THR A 378 8.30 3.99 -15.65
N PHE A 379 9.14 4.92 -15.28
CA PHE A 379 10.48 5.03 -15.86
C PHE A 379 11.49 5.54 -14.82
#